data_46797bba3994aa8dc476eca54697916f
#
_entry.id   46797bba3994aa8dc476eca54697916f
#
_cell.length_a   1.000
_cell.length_b   1.000
_cell.length_c   1.000
_cell.angle_alpha   90.00
_cell.angle_beta   90.00
_cell.angle_gamma   90.00
#
_symmetry.space_group_name_H-M   'P 1'
#
loop_
_entity.id
_entity.type
_entity.pdbx_description
1 polymer ?
#
loop_
_entity_poly.entity_id
_entity_poly.type
_entity_poly.pdbx_seq_one_letter_code
_entity_poly.pdbx_strand_id
1 'polypeptide(L)'
;MLTLASLLAAMTIAGAFWVGILAARRLRDWGDGRRQLSEGEGAHAPLALAPASSGNGSVSGGGGLLHDAVSRRIRERVAQRLQGRMGPTVPRTIDVDPEAADLGMTGLRQGDVVSVETGDAQRDGDYLVDGVLNLREGAQVTVVAVMTDADRTRWLVGSPDQDRYLLCEPVRGHGLSGEPPRHILHADQDYALERRGQSSAAGVGMHGRPALPRVATYVYRAGPDQTLWIERWGEQVLMGAATSVSAHDVHFLPGS
;
A
#
# COMPACT_ATOMS: atom_id res chain seq x y z
N MET A 1 -12.23 -28.13 -47.74
CA MET A 1 -11.08 -27.25 -47.48
C MET A 1 -11.57 -26.00 -46.79
N LEU A 2 -11.37 -25.90 -45.50
CA LEU A 2 -11.60 -24.66 -44.79
C LEU A 2 -10.51 -23.68 -45.21
N THR A 3 -10.90 -22.58 -45.82
CA THR A 3 -9.96 -21.58 -46.33
C THR A 3 -9.29 -20.85 -45.16
N LEU A 4 -8.03 -20.44 -45.30
CA LEU A 4 -7.29 -19.66 -44.34
C LEU A 4 -8.08 -18.42 -43.81
N ALA A 5 -8.91 -17.85 -44.68
CA ALA A 5 -9.80 -16.75 -44.36
C ALA A 5 -10.85 -17.08 -43.28
N SER A 6 -11.39 -18.31 -43.27
CA SER A 6 -12.36 -18.72 -42.26
C SER A 6 -11.73 -18.89 -40.87
N LEU A 7 -10.47 -19.31 -40.84
CA LEU A 7 -9.71 -19.47 -39.59
C LEU A 7 -9.33 -18.12 -38.97
N LEU A 8 -8.96 -17.14 -39.81
CA LEU A 8 -8.69 -15.77 -39.40
C LEU A 8 -9.95 -15.07 -38.87
N ALA A 9 -11.09 -15.27 -39.53
CA ALA A 9 -12.38 -14.71 -39.07
C ALA A 9 -12.81 -15.28 -37.71
N ALA A 10 -12.61 -16.58 -37.49
CA ALA A 10 -12.93 -17.21 -36.21
C ALA A 10 -12.01 -16.69 -35.06
N MET A 11 -10.72 -16.47 -35.33
CA MET A 11 -9.79 -15.89 -34.32
C MET A 11 -10.13 -14.44 -33.96
N THR A 12 -10.54 -13.62 -34.93
CA THR A 12 -10.93 -12.22 -34.65
C THR A 12 -12.20 -12.14 -33.82
N ILE A 13 -13.20 -12.99 -34.08
CA ILE A 13 -14.42 -13.05 -33.28
C ILE A 13 -14.17 -13.52 -31.87
N ALA A 14 -13.33 -14.54 -31.68
CA ALA A 14 -12.93 -15.03 -30.35
C ALA A 14 -12.16 -13.96 -29.56
N GLY A 15 -11.26 -13.23 -30.20
CA GLY A 15 -10.50 -12.14 -29.58
C GLY A 15 -11.41 -10.98 -29.12
N ALA A 16 -12.35 -10.56 -29.95
CA ALA A 16 -13.31 -9.50 -29.61
C ALA A 16 -14.23 -9.89 -28.43
N PHE A 17 -14.65 -11.17 -28.38
CA PHE A 17 -15.45 -11.68 -27.28
C PHE A 17 -14.71 -11.69 -25.94
N TRP A 18 -13.44 -12.05 -25.95
CA TRP A 18 -12.58 -12.04 -24.76
C TRP A 18 -12.33 -10.62 -24.22
N VAL A 19 -12.08 -9.66 -25.11
CA VAL A 19 -11.92 -8.24 -24.72
C VAL A 19 -13.22 -7.69 -24.11
N GLY A 20 -14.37 -8.07 -24.66
CA GLY A 20 -15.69 -7.70 -24.13
C GLY A 20 -15.92 -8.22 -22.70
N ILE A 21 -15.55 -9.47 -22.42
CA ILE A 21 -15.68 -10.07 -21.09
C ILE A 21 -14.78 -9.35 -20.07
N LEU A 22 -13.54 -9.02 -20.44
CA LEU A 22 -12.60 -8.31 -19.56
C LEU A 22 -13.09 -6.89 -19.25
N ALA A 23 -13.63 -6.18 -20.25
CA ALA A 23 -14.20 -4.85 -20.06
C ALA A 23 -15.46 -4.89 -19.16
N ALA A 24 -16.33 -5.88 -19.33
CA ALA A 24 -17.53 -6.05 -18.52
C ALA A 24 -17.19 -6.38 -17.04
N ARG A 25 -16.18 -7.20 -16.80
CA ARG A 25 -15.68 -7.47 -15.43
C ARG A 25 -15.14 -6.20 -14.75
N ARG A 26 -14.36 -5.41 -15.46
CA ARG A 26 -13.81 -4.16 -14.93
C ARG A 26 -14.87 -3.09 -14.62
N LEU A 27 -15.92 -3.03 -15.42
CA LEU A 27 -17.08 -2.14 -15.17
C LEU A 27 -17.91 -2.60 -13.97
N ARG A 28 -18.03 -3.91 -13.75
CA ARG A 28 -18.75 -4.49 -12.62
C ARG A 28 -18.05 -4.18 -11.28
N ASP A 29 -16.73 -4.34 -11.25
CA ASP A 29 -15.91 -4.03 -10.06
C ASP A 29 -15.98 -2.53 -9.69
N TRP A 30 -16.13 -1.64 -10.70
CA TRP A 30 -16.37 -0.21 -10.48
C TRP A 30 -17.78 0.11 -9.98
N GLY A 31 -18.79 -0.70 -10.35
CA GLY A 31 -20.17 -0.53 -9.94
C GLY A 31 -20.42 -0.91 -8.47
N ASP A 32 -19.79 -1.98 -8.01
CA ASP A 32 -19.98 -2.51 -6.67
C ASP A 32 -19.32 -1.62 -5.59
N GLY A 33 -18.20 -0.98 -5.89
CA GLY A 33 -17.56 0.00 -5.02
C GLY A 33 -18.40 1.26 -4.75
N ARG A 34 -19.31 1.63 -5.66
CA ARG A 34 -20.21 2.80 -5.47
C ARG A 34 -21.46 2.48 -4.65
N ARG A 35 -21.93 1.23 -4.64
CA ARG A 35 -23.14 0.84 -3.90
C ARG A 35 -22.91 0.75 -2.40
N GLN A 36 -21.72 0.37 -1.97
CA GLN A 36 -21.38 0.31 -0.54
C GLN A 36 -21.30 1.69 0.15
N LEU A 37 -21.12 2.77 -0.62
CA LEU A 37 -21.07 4.14 -0.08
C LEU A 37 -22.46 4.80 0.05
N SER A 38 -23.52 4.22 -0.56
CA SER A 38 -24.86 4.81 -0.53
C SER A 38 -25.82 4.18 0.49
N GLU A 39 -25.47 3.06 1.10
CA GLU A 39 -26.35 2.38 2.08
C GLU A 39 -26.07 2.75 3.54
N GLY A 40 -25.10 3.63 3.81
CA GLY A 40 -24.75 4.09 5.17
C GLY A 40 -25.41 5.38 5.65
N GLU A 41 -26.26 6.04 4.84
CA GLU A 41 -26.83 7.35 5.20
C GLU A 41 -28.35 7.37 5.15
N GLY A 42 -28.96 6.81 6.17
CA GLY A 42 -30.38 6.84 6.38
C GLY A 42 -30.77 6.69 7.84
N ALA A 43 -30.79 7.77 8.60
CA ALA A 43 -31.73 8.09 9.67
C ALA A 43 -31.21 9.24 10.55
N HIS A 44 -31.70 10.45 10.39
CA HIS A 44 -32.39 11.20 11.41
C HIS A 44 -32.82 12.60 10.90
N ALA A 45 -34.01 12.91 11.21
CA ALA A 45 -34.98 13.88 10.84
C ALA A 45 -34.64 15.36 11.17
N PRO A 46 -35.60 16.31 10.91
CA PRO A 46 -35.34 17.57 10.25
C PRO A 46 -35.34 18.77 11.22
N LEU A 47 -34.76 19.88 10.83
CA LEU A 47 -35.28 21.22 11.20
C LEU A 47 -34.56 22.38 10.47
N ALA A 48 -35.41 23.18 9.89
CA ALA A 48 -35.35 24.66 9.74
C ALA A 48 -34.58 25.29 8.57
N LEU A 49 -35.41 25.94 7.78
CA LEU A 49 -35.21 26.93 6.74
C LEU A 49 -34.29 28.09 7.10
N ALA A 50 -33.48 28.55 6.12
CA ALA A 50 -33.36 29.95 5.68
C ALA A 50 -32.37 30.06 4.49
N PRO A 51 -32.30 31.23 3.76
CA PRO A 51 -32.50 31.19 2.31
C PRO A 51 -31.25 31.37 1.43
N ALA A 52 -31.48 31.18 0.14
CA ALA A 52 -30.62 31.23 -1.02
C ALA A 52 -29.52 32.30 -1.05
N SER A 53 -28.31 31.87 -1.47
CA SER A 53 -27.46 32.66 -2.33
C SER A 53 -26.90 31.78 -3.46
N SER A 54 -27.18 32.19 -4.68
CA SER A 54 -26.75 31.62 -5.93
C SER A 54 -25.24 31.75 -6.09
N GLY A 55 -24.53 30.61 -6.20
CA GLY A 55 -23.13 30.57 -6.56
C GLY A 55 -22.90 29.36 -7.52
N ASN A 56 -22.82 29.68 -8.80
CA ASN A 56 -22.49 28.75 -9.87
C ASN A 56 -21.08 28.20 -9.62
N GLY A 57 -20.93 26.92 -9.30
CA GLY A 57 -19.64 26.24 -9.10
C GLY A 57 -19.77 24.78 -9.48
N SER A 58 -19.21 24.43 -10.62
CA SER A 58 -19.11 23.09 -11.18
C SER A 58 -18.62 22.07 -10.15
N VAL A 59 -19.43 21.04 -9.90
CA VAL A 59 -19.11 19.91 -9.02
C VAL A 59 -18.20 18.96 -9.78
N SER A 60 -16.90 19.03 -9.52
CA SER A 60 -15.92 18.03 -9.89
C SER A 60 -15.59 17.18 -8.66
N GLY A 61 -15.87 15.91 -8.78
CA GLY A 61 -15.42 14.72 -8.05
C GLY A 61 -14.86 14.83 -6.63
N GLY A 62 -15.61 14.31 -5.66
CA GLY A 62 -15.30 14.29 -4.22
C GLY A 62 -14.11 13.43 -3.75
N GLY A 63 -13.23 13.00 -4.64
CA GLY A 63 -11.99 12.26 -4.26
C GLY A 63 -10.77 13.15 -4.04
N GLY A 64 -10.75 14.37 -4.57
CA GLY A 64 -9.60 15.27 -4.51
C GLY A 64 -9.38 15.93 -3.14
N LEU A 65 -10.42 16.17 -2.38
CA LEU A 65 -10.34 17.00 -1.17
C LEU A 65 -9.57 16.33 -0.02
N LEU A 66 -9.67 15.01 0.15
CA LEU A 66 -8.92 14.30 1.18
C LEU A 66 -7.45 14.19 0.80
N HIS A 67 -7.16 13.96 -0.47
CA HIS A 67 -5.80 13.88 -0.98
C HIS A 67 -5.06 15.23 -0.87
N ASP A 68 -5.72 16.33 -1.22
CA ASP A 68 -5.17 17.67 -1.07
C ASP A 68 -4.94 18.07 0.40
N ALA A 69 -5.80 17.62 1.31
CA ALA A 69 -5.64 17.90 2.74
C ALA A 69 -4.43 17.16 3.33
N VAL A 70 -4.22 15.89 2.93
CA VAL A 70 -3.06 15.08 3.35
C VAL A 70 -1.77 15.65 2.76
N SER A 71 -1.74 15.93 1.47
CA SER A 71 -0.58 16.53 0.80
C SER A 71 -0.22 17.91 1.34
N ARG A 72 -1.20 18.69 1.78
CA ARG A 72 -0.98 20.00 2.43
C ARG A 72 -0.34 19.81 3.81
N ARG A 73 -0.84 18.88 4.64
CA ARG A 73 -0.26 18.59 5.96
C ARG A 73 1.16 18.06 5.89
N ILE A 74 1.46 17.19 4.91
CA ILE A 74 2.81 16.70 4.67
C ILE A 74 3.73 17.86 4.29
N ARG A 75 3.33 18.72 3.33
CA ARG A 75 4.12 19.90 2.93
C ARG A 75 4.33 20.89 4.06
N GLU A 76 3.33 21.13 4.90
CA GLU A 76 3.46 22.02 6.06
C GLU A 76 4.45 21.46 7.09
N ARG A 77 4.45 20.15 7.36
CA ARG A 77 5.43 19.52 8.27
C ARG A 77 6.85 19.54 7.72
N VAL A 78 7.00 19.27 6.41
CA VAL A 78 8.31 19.38 5.73
C VAL A 78 8.81 20.83 5.74
N ALA A 79 7.93 21.81 5.47
CA ALA A 79 8.27 23.22 5.55
C ALA A 79 8.68 23.65 6.98
N GLN A 80 8.01 23.17 8.01
CA GLN A 80 8.41 23.40 9.41
C GLN A 80 9.76 22.81 9.74
N ARG A 81 10.09 21.61 9.27
CA ARG A 81 11.42 21.00 9.44
C ARG A 81 12.52 21.80 8.72
N LEU A 82 12.26 22.28 7.50
CA LEU A 82 13.22 23.08 6.74
C LEU A 82 13.43 24.47 7.35
N GLN A 83 12.39 25.09 7.88
CA GLN A 83 12.50 26.38 8.58
C GLN A 83 13.26 26.27 9.91
N GLY A 84 13.14 25.14 10.61
CA GLY A 84 13.92 24.85 11.83
C GLY A 84 15.42 24.68 11.57
N ARG A 85 15.85 24.40 10.33
CA ARG A 85 17.27 24.24 9.95
C ARG A 85 17.97 25.53 9.57
N MET A 86 17.27 26.64 9.33
CA MET A 86 17.83 27.92 8.88
C MET A 86 17.76 29.06 9.90
N GLY A 87 17.45 28.81 11.16
CA GLY A 87 17.41 29.84 12.21
C GLY A 87 18.76 29.96 12.92
N PRO A 88 19.14 31.21 13.43
CA PRO A 88 20.35 31.42 14.18
C PRO A 88 20.32 30.56 15.45
N THR A 89 21.43 29.92 15.74
CA THR A 89 21.70 29.00 16.85
C THR A 89 21.46 29.71 18.20
N VAL A 90 20.24 29.69 18.68
CA VAL A 90 19.96 29.89 20.10
C VAL A 90 19.86 28.48 20.68
N PRO A 91 20.61 28.14 21.77
CA PRO A 91 20.41 26.84 22.42
C PRO A 91 19.01 26.84 23.05
N ARG A 92 18.05 26.40 22.28
CA ARG A 92 16.73 26.09 22.78
C ARG A 92 16.86 24.72 23.40
N THR A 93 16.75 24.63 24.71
CA THR A 93 16.37 23.40 25.39
C THR A 93 15.07 22.94 24.71
N ILE A 94 15.21 22.00 23.79
CA ILE A 94 14.06 21.34 23.18
C ILE A 94 13.53 20.48 24.32
N ASP A 95 12.45 20.91 24.95
CA ASP A 95 11.57 19.97 25.62
C ASP A 95 11.10 19.03 24.51
N VAL A 96 11.83 17.94 24.36
CA VAL A 96 11.44 16.80 23.51
C VAL A 96 10.21 16.27 24.20
N ASP A 97 9.06 16.56 23.61
CA ASP A 97 7.80 15.96 24.00
C ASP A 97 8.05 14.43 24.04
N PRO A 98 8.00 13.79 25.20
CA PRO A 98 8.28 12.35 25.30
C PRO A 98 7.28 11.50 24.49
N GLU A 99 6.20 12.10 24.02
CA GLU A 99 5.22 11.50 23.09
C GLU A 99 5.69 11.48 21.63
N ALA A 100 6.75 12.22 21.27
CA ALA A 100 7.43 12.14 19.98
C ALA A 100 8.52 11.05 19.96
N ALA A 101 8.51 10.12 20.91
CA ALA A 101 9.35 8.94 20.87
C ALA A 101 9.06 8.20 19.56
N ASP A 102 10.12 7.89 18.84
CA ASP A 102 10.10 7.07 17.63
C ASP A 102 9.16 5.87 17.86
N LEU A 103 8.01 5.87 17.20
CA LEU A 103 6.94 4.90 17.44
C LEU A 103 7.40 3.46 17.22
N GLY A 104 8.54 3.29 16.58
CA GLY A 104 9.00 2.01 16.11
C GLY A 104 7.96 1.33 15.21
N MET A 105 8.35 0.31 14.50
CA MET A 105 7.48 -0.36 13.52
C MET A 105 6.23 -1.00 14.14
N THR A 106 6.29 -1.45 15.41
CA THR A 106 5.16 -2.07 16.12
C THR A 106 4.11 -1.09 16.61
N GLY A 107 4.48 0.18 16.74
CA GLY A 107 3.57 1.26 17.15
C GLY A 107 2.78 1.89 16.02
N LEU A 108 3.07 1.50 14.76
CA LEU A 108 2.41 2.07 13.59
C LEU A 108 0.91 1.85 13.60
N ARG A 109 0.19 2.88 13.19
CA ARG A 109 -1.26 2.90 13.06
C ARG A 109 -1.67 3.50 11.71
N GLN A 110 -2.88 3.24 11.31
CA GLN A 110 -3.48 3.92 10.17
C GLN A 110 -3.46 5.44 10.39
N GLY A 111 -2.99 6.18 9.39
CA GLY A 111 -2.85 7.63 9.43
C GLY A 111 -1.49 8.13 9.89
N ASP A 112 -0.60 7.25 10.37
CA ASP A 112 0.80 7.60 10.61
C ASP A 112 1.54 7.82 9.29
N VAL A 113 2.71 8.44 9.37
CA VAL A 113 3.57 8.68 8.21
C VAL A 113 4.89 7.93 8.40
N VAL A 114 5.31 7.24 7.35
CA VAL A 114 6.63 6.62 7.24
C VAL A 114 7.46 7.45 6.27
N SER A 115 8.53 8.08 6.76
CA SER A 115 9.51 8.79 5.92
C SER A 115 10.66 7.84 5.60
N VAL A 116 10.99 7.71 4.32
CA VAL A 116 12.10 6.88 3.82
C VAL A 116 13.13 7.80 3.16
N GLU A 117 14.37 7.74 3.63
CA GLU A 117 15.48 8.63 3.24
C GLU A 117 16.73 7.80 2.88
N THR A 118 16.68 7.05 1.78
CA THR A 118 17.79 6.18 1.32
C THR A 118 18.78 6.88 0.41
N GLY A 119 18.47 8.08 -0.07
CA GLY A 119 19.20 8.79 -1.12
C GLY A 119 18.81 8.37 -2.54
N ASP A 120 17.85 7.48 -2.69
CA ASP A 120 17.28 7.06 -3.98
C ASP A 120 15.90 7.70 -4.17
N ALA A 121 15.80 8.65 -5.09
CA ALA A 121 14.57 9.41 -5.37
C ALA A 121 13.36 8.54 -5.75
N GLN A 122 13.56 7.29 -6.20
CA GLN A 122 12.47 6.36 -6.49
C GLN A 122 11.89 5.73 -5.23
N ARG A 123 12.65 5.68 -4.15
CA ARG A 123 12.30 5.06 -2.86
C ARG A 123 12.00 6.08 -1.80
N ASP A 124 12.68 7.22 -1.86
CA ASP A 124 12.54 8.30 -0.89
C ASP A 124 11.16 8.93 -0.98
N GLY A 125 10.61 9.26 0.18
CA GLY A 125 9.31 9.91 0.28
C GLY A 125 8.66 9.75 1.63
N ASP A 126 7.57 10.49 1.81
CA ASP A 126 6.72 10.44 2.98
C ASP A 126 5.45 9.66 2.63
N TYR A 127 5.32 8.47 3.18
CA TYR A 127 4.24 7.56 2.90
C TYR A 127 3.20 7.58 4.01
N LEU A 128 1.94 7.77 3.67
CA LEU A 128 0.82 7.63 4.60
C LEU A 128 0.50 6.15 4.82
N VAL A 129 0.39 5.72 6.08
CA VAL A 129 0.01 4.36 6.44
C VAL A 129 -1.50 4.17 6.27
N ASP A 130 -1.91 3.34 5.31
CA ASP A 130 -3.31 2.99 5.08
C ASP A 130 -3.78 1.86 6.00
N GLY A 131 -2.88 0.93 6.32
CA GLY A 131 -3.18 -0.18 7.21
C GLY A 131 -1.94 -0.95 7.62
N VAL A 132 -2.05 -1.67 8.71
CA VAL A 132 -0.96 -2.42 9.32
C VAL A 132 -1.40 -3.86 9.59
N LEU A 133 -0.52 -4.81 9.30
CA LEU A 133 -0.68 -6.22 9.64
C LEU A 133 0.45 -6.66 10.57
N ASN A 134 0.08 -7.35 11.62
CA ASN A 134 0.99 -8.07 12.49
C ASN A 134 0.90 -9.56 12.17
N LEU A 135 1.99 -10.11 11.65
CA LEU A 135 2.15 -11.52 11.32
C LEU A 135 2.98 -12.17 12.42
N ARG A 136 2.38 -13.13 13.13
CA ARG A 136 3.03 -13.79 14.26
C ARG A 136 3.33 -15.25 13.94
N GLU A 137 4.60 -15.62 14.01
CA GLU A 137 5.10 -16.98 13.89
C GLU A 137 5.86 -17.35 15.19
N GLY A 138 5.20 -18.08 16.07
CA GLY A 138 5.73 -18.33 17.43
C GLY A 138 5.93 -17.03 18.21
N ALA A 139 7.16 -16.75 18.62
CA ALA A 139 7.54 -15.51 19.32
C ALA A 139 7.90 -14.37 18.35
N GLN A 140 8.16 -14.68 17.10
CA GLN A 140 8.55 -13.69 16.09
C GLN A 140 7.34 -12.92 15.59
N VAL A 141 7.47 -11.60 15.51
CA VAL A 141 6.48 -10.71 14.92
C VAL A 141 7.08 -10.04 13.69
N THR A 142 6.39 -10.16 12.56
CA THR A 142 6.68 -9.39 11.35
C THR A 142 5.54 -8.41 11.14
N VAL A 143 5.86 -7.14 10.96
CA VAL A 143 4.91 -6.08 10.67
C VAL A 143 4.93 -5.81 9.18
N VAL A 144 3.75 -5.68 8.57
CA VAL A 144 3.57 -5.25 7.18
C VAL A 144 2.74 -3.97 7.21
N ALA A 145 3.36 -2.83 6.97
CA ALA A 145 2.67 -1.57 6.80
C ALA A 145 2.37 -1.36 5.31
N VAL A 146 1.10 -1.18 4.98
CA VAL A 146 0.65 -0.79 3.65
C VAL A 146 0.56 0.72 3.63
N MET A 147 1.23 1.33 2.69
CA MET A 147 1.45 2.77 2.67
C MET A 147 1.28 3.32 1.26
N THR A 148 0.86 4.57 1.17
CA THR A 148 0.69 5.29 -0.10
C THR A 148 1.37 6.65 -0.08
N ASP A 149 1.92 7.01 -1.24
CA ASP A 149 2.36 8.36 -1.55
C ASP A 149 1.82 8.72 -2.93
N ALA A 150 0.89 9.66 -2.97
CA ALA A 150 0.12 10.03 -4.15
C ALA A 150 -0.57 8.80 -4.79
N ASP A 151 -0.04 8.31 -5.89
CA ASP A 151 -0.54 7.17 -6.67
C ASP A 151 0.29 5.88 -6.45
N ARG A 152 1.38 5.98 -5.67
CA ARG A 152 2.29 4.87 -5.40
C ARG A 152 1.89 4.14 -4.13
N THR A 153 1.64 2.84 -4.24
CA THR A 153 1.46 1.96 -3.08
C THR A 153 2.78 1.26 -2.80
N ARG A 154 3.16 1.18 -1.54
CA ARG A 154 4.33 0.43 -1.05
C ARG A 154 3.94 -0.41 0.17
N TRP A 155 4.71 -1.46 0.43
CA TRP A 155 4.64 -2.17 1.70
C TRP A 155 5.99 -2.06 2.38
N LEU A 156 5.99 -1.71 3.65
CA LEU A 156 7.16 -1.82 4.50
C LEU A 156 7.01 -3.08 5.33
N VAL A 157 7.96 -4.01 5.18
CA VAL A 157 7.93 -5.30 5.86
C VAL A 157 9.17 -5.46 6.72
N GLY A 158 8.99 -5.79 7.99
CA GLY A 158 10.11 -6.01 8.89
C GLY A 158 9.69 -6.52 10.26
N SER A 159 10.68 -6.81 11.07
CA SER A 159 10.52 -7.14 12.48
C SER A 159 11.11 -6.00 13.32
N PRO A 160 10.54 -5.70 14.49
CA PRO A 160 11.03 -4.60 15.36
C PRO A 160 12.48 -4.75 15.79
N ASP A 161 12.98 -5.99 15.83
CA ASP A 161 14.35 -6.30 16.27
C ASP A 161 15.36 -6.34 15.12
N GLN A 162 14.98 -5.93 13.91
CA GLN A 162 15.83 -5.98 12.72
C GLN A 162 16.37 -4.59 12.36
N ASP A 163 17.65 -4.53 11.98
CA ASP A 163 18.30 -3.30 11.50
C ASP A 163 17.93 -2.97 10.04
N ARG A 164 17.14 -3.81 9.40
CA ARG A 164 16.75 -3.64 7.99
C ARG A 164 15.31 -4.02 7.77
N TYR A 165 14.65 -3.25 6.93
CA TYR A 165 13.29 -3.48 6.46
C TYR A 165 13.29 -3.80 4.96
N LEU A 166 12.23 -4.43 4.48
CA LEU A 166 11.96 -4.61 3.05
C LEU A 166 10.96 -3.55 2.61
N LEU A 167 11.37 -2.67 1.71
CA LEU A 167 10.48 -1.76 1.01
C LEU A 167 10.02 -2.43 -0.26
N CYS A 168 8.75 -2.83 -0.31
CA CYS A 168 8.18 -3.64 -1.38
C CYS A 168 7.34 -2.79 -2.33
N GLU A 169 7.50 -3.01 -3.62
CA GLU A 169 6.60 -2.55 -4.67
C GLU A 169 5.64 -3.69 -5.04
N PRO A 170 4.30 -3.49 -4.90
CA PRO A 170 3.34 -4.53 -5.26
C PRO A 170 3.41 -4.91 -6.73
N VAL A 171 3.61 -6.19 -7.02
CA VAL A 171 3.63 -6.73 -8.38
C VAL A 171 2.24 -7.22 -8.76
N ARG A 172 1.66 -6.63 -9.79
CA ARG A 172 0.36 -7.01 -10.33
C ARG A 172 0.52 -7.98 -11.51
N GLY A 173 -0.41 -8.91 -11.66
CA GLY A 173 -0.42 -9.82 -12.82
C GLY A 173 0.72 -10.84 -12.83
N HIS A 174 1.29 -11.18 -11.67
CA HIS A 174 2.40 -12.12 -11.53
C HIS A 174 2.04 -13.58 -11.88
N GLY A 175 0.76 -13.91 -12.08
CA GLY A 175 0.30 -15.23 -12.50
C GLY A 175 0.44 -16.37 -11.48
N LEU A 176 0.93 -16.09 -10.27
CA LEU A 176 1.06 -17.10 -9.22
C LEU A 176 -0.31 -17.42 -8.62
N SER A 177 -0.59 -18.71 -8.43
CA SER A 177 -1.76 -19.24 -7.76
C SER A 177 -1.37 -20.46 -6.93
N GLY A 178 -2.03 -20.67 -5.80
CA GLY A 178 -1.75 -21.80 -4.91
C GLY A 178 -0.36 -21.69 -4.24
N GLU A 179 0.34 -22.83 -4.11
CA GLU A 179 1.66 -22.87 -3.49
C GLU A 179 2.73 -22.33 -4.44
N PRO A 180 3.45 -21.24 -4.07
CA PRO A 180 4.52 -20.69 -4.90
C PRO A 180 5.66 -21.71 -5.13
N PRO A 181 6.25 -21.79 -6.35
CA PRO A 181 7.33 -22.73 -6.68
C PRO A 181 8.64 -22.37 -5.96
N ARG A 182 9.62 -23.26 -6.02
CA ARG A 182 10.95 -23.01 -5.41
C ARG A 182 11.75 -21.91 -6.11
N HIS A 183 11.48 -21.69 -7.38
CA HIS A 183 12.12 -20.68 -8.22
C HIS A 183 11.04 -19.84 -8.91
N ILE A 184 11.25 -18.54 -8.98
CA ILE A 184 10.35 -17.58 -9.64
C ILE A 184 11.19 -16.72 -10.56
N LEU A 185 10.84 -16.71 -11.85
CA LEU A 185 11.40 -15.78 -12.82
C LEU A 185 10.57 -14.48 -12.76
N HIS A 186 11.22 -13.36 -12.44
CA HIS A 186 10.59 -12.05 -12.42
C HIS A 186 11.58 -10.98 -12.90
N ALA A 187 11.16 -10.12 -13.85
CA ALA A 187 12.00 -9.09 -14.45
C ALA A 187 13.39 -9.65 -14.91
N ASP A 188 13.37 -10.78 -15.62
CA ASP A 188 14.55 -11.49 -16.15
C ASP A 188 15.55 -11.98 -15.07
N GLN A 189 15.12 -12.02 -13.80
CA GLN A 189 15.91 -12.55 -12.70
C GLN A 189 15.28 -13.84 -12.16
N ASP A 190 16.12 -14.83 -11.84
CA ASP A 190 15.70 -16.07 -11.19
C ASP A 190 15.84 -15.94 -9.69
N TYR A 191 14.71 -15.95 -8.99
CA TYR A 191 14.61 -15.84 -7.55
C TYR A 191 14.44 -17.22 -6.94
N ALA A 192 15.37 -17.63 -6.07
CA ALA A 192 15.28 -18.87 -5.31
C ALA A 192 14.60 -18.66 -3.96
N LEU A 193 13.75 -19.61 -3.56
CA LEU A 193 13.10 -19.62 -2.25
C LEU A 193 14.16 -19.72 -1.13
N GLU A 194 14.26 -18.69 -0.29
CA GLU A 194 15.16 -18.65 0.86
C GLU A 194 14.44 -19.05 2.16
N ARG A 195 13.23 -18.51 2.36
CA ARG A 195 12.47 -18.75 3.60
C ARG A 195 10.98 -18.91 3.29
N ARG A 196 10.36 -19.82 4.05
CA ARG A 196 8.92 -20.01 4.11
C ARG A 196 8.49 -19.96 5.58
N GLY A 197 7.38 -19.29 5.86
CA GLY A 197 6.77 -19.22 7.18
C GLY A 197 5.27 -19.40 7.11
N GLN A 198 4.66 -19.66 8.26
CA GLN A 198 3.22 -19.66 8.44
C GLN A 198 2.87 -18.90 9.70
N SER A 199 2.15 -17.81 9.54
CA SER A 199 1.86 -16.86 10.60
C SER A 199 0.36 -16.76 10.85
N SER A 200 -0.01 -16.48 12.11
CA SER A 200 -1.30 -15.87 12.41
C SER A 200 -1.24 -14.39 12.02
N ALA A 201 -2.35 -13.87 11.51
CA ALA A 201 -2.43 -12.51 11.02
C ALA A 201 -3.50 -11.72 11.78
N ALA A 202 -3.14 -10.52 12.21
CA ALA A 202 -4.06 -9.53 12.76
C ALA A 202 -3.77 -8.19 12.08
N GLY A 203 -4.80 -7.56 11.52
CA GLY A 203 -4.65 -6.31 10.77
C GLY A 203 -5.63 -5.24 11.21
N VAL A 204 -5.24 -4.00 11.01
CA VAL A 204 -6.07 -2.81 11.21
C VAL A 204 -5.93 -1.87 10.00
N GLY A 205 -7.00 -1.14 9.70
CA GLY A 205 -7.01 -0.21 8.58
C GLY A 205 -7.17 -0.88 7.20
N MET A 206 -6.87 -0.13 6.15
CA MET A 206 -7.06 -0.55 4.75
C MET A 206 -5.80 -1.26 4.20
N HIS A 207 -5.49 -2.43 4.71
CA HIS A 207 -4.31 -3.18 4.28
C HIS A 207 -4.52 -4.02 3.00
N GLY A 208 -5.74 -4.12 2.47
CA GLY A 208 -6.03 -4.80 1.19
C GLY A 208 -5.83 -6.32 1.18
N ARG A 209 -5.71 -6.97 2.35
CA ARG A 209 -5.60 -8.42 2.48
C ARG A 209 -6.93 -9.03 2.87
N PRO A 210 -7.18 -10.31 2.51
CA PRO A 210 -8.37 -11.02 2.96
C PRO A 210 -8.45 -11.09 4.49
N ALA A 211 -9.67 -11.09 5.03
CA ALA A 211 -9.92 -11.26 6.46
C ALA A 211 -9.74 -12.75 6.88
N LEU A 212 -8.54 -13.30 6.68
CA LEU A 212 -8.17 -14.65 7.07
C LEU A 212 -7.21 -14.62 8.25
N PRO A 213 -7.36 -15.53 9.23
CA PRO A 213 -6.54 -15.52 10.44
C PRO A 213 -5.12 -16.06 10.24
N ARG A 214 -4.84 -16.64 9.08
CA ARG A 214 -3.54 -17.26 8.75
C ARG A 214 -3.08 -16.89 7.35
N VAL A 215 -1.76 -16.71 7.24
CA VAL A 215 -1.07 -16.42 5.99
C VAL A 215 0.21 -17.28 5.90
N ALA A 216 0.51 -17.79 4.72
CA ALA A 216 1.82 -18.33 4.43
C ALA A 216 2.67 -17.24 3.76
N THR A 217 3.89 -17.04 4.26
CA THR A 217 4.83 -16.05 3.76
C THR A 217 6.03 -16.73 3.13
N TYR A 218 6.54 -16.15 2.07
CA TYR A 218 7.68 -16.67 1.34
C TYR A 218 8.64 -15.52 1.01
N VAL A 219 9.92 -15.74 1.22
CA VAL A 219 10.99 -14.82 0.86
C VAL A 219 11.85 -15.49 -0.18
N TYR A 220 12.03 -14.82 -1.31
CA TYR A 220 12.90 -15.29 -2.39
C TYR A 220 14.02 -14.30 -2.61
N ARG A 221 15.19 -14.78 -3.04
CA ARG A 221 16.33 -13.93 -3.38
C ARG A 221 16.93 -14.28 -4.73
N ALA A 222 17.34 -13.25 -5.48
CA ALA A 222 18.14 -13.35 -6.69
C ALA A 222 19.55 -12.75 -6.50
N GLY A 223 19.76 -12.02 -5.40
CA GLY A 223 21.03 -11.37 -5.07
C GLY A 223 20.92 -10.68 -3.70
N PRO A 224 21.95 -9.91 -3.30
CA PRO A 224 22.00 -9.31 -1.96
C PRO A 224 20.85 -8.32 -1.71
N ASP A 225 20.45 -7.56 -2.74
CA ASP A 225 19.45 -6.49 -2.60
C ASP A 225 18.16 -6.78 -3.39
N GLN A 226 18.06 -7.94 -4.05
CA GLN A 226 16.90 -8.32 -4.83
C GLN A 226 16.11 -9.41 -4.12
N THR A 227 14.96 -9.05 -3.62
CA THR A 227 14.08 -9.91 -2.82
C THR A 227 12.67 -9.86 -3.38
N LEU A 228 11.97 -11.00 -3.36
CA LEU A 228 10.51 -11.01 -3.49
C LEU A 228 9.91 -11.39 -2.14
N TRP A 229 8.94 -10.61 -1.70
CA TRP A 229 8.07 -10.92 -0.58
C TRP A 229 6.74 -11.42 -1.11
N ILE A 230 6.34 -12.62 -0.70
CA ILE A 230 5.09 -13.23 -1.16
C ILE A 230 4.24 -13.62 0.04
N GLU A 231 2.97 -13.29 -0.02
CA GLU A 231 1.94 -13.66 0.95
C GLU A 231 0.89 -14.54 0.25
N ARG A 232 0.59 -15.71 0.81
CA ARG A 232 -0.51 -16.54 0.33
C ARG A 232 -1.62 -16.61 1.37
N TRP A 233 -2.76 -16.08 1.00
CA TRP A 233 -3.99 -15.97 1.78
C TRP A 233 -5.05 -16.91 1.19
N GLY A 234 -5.07 -18.18 1.64
CA GLY A 234 -5.87 -19.21 0.97
C GLY A 234 -5.44 -19.39 -0.49
N GLU A 235 -6.32 -19.07 -1.42
CA GLU A 235 -6.05 -19.12 -2.86
C GLU A 235 -5.44 -17.82 -3.42
N GLN A 236 -5.54 -16.73 -2.69
CA GLN A 236 -4.99 -15.44 -3.13
C GLN A 236 -3.50 -15.36 -2.82
N VAL A 237 -2.72 -15.00 -3.83
CA VAL A 237 -1.29 -14.74 -3.71
C VAL A 237 -1.04 -13.26 -3.96
N LEU A 238 -0.29 -12.62 -3.07
CA LEU A 238 0.19 -11.26 -3.21
C LEU A 238 1.71 -11.31 -3.30
N MET A 239 2.28 -10.53 -4.22
CA MET A 239 3.71 -10.48 -4.46
C MET A 239 4.19 -9.03 -4.44
N GLY A 240 5.31 -8.78 -3.78
CA GLY A 240 6.02 -7.51 -3.78
C GLY A 240 7.48 -7.71 -4.17
N ALA A 241 7.96 -6.91 -5.13
CA ALA A 241 9.38 -6.77 -5.42
C ALA A 241 9.99 -5.86 -4.36
N ALA A 242 10.96 -6.36 -3.62
CA ALA A 242 11.47 -5.72 -2.42
C ALA A 242 12.93 -5.35 -2.55
N THR A 243 13.25 -4.19 -2.00
CA THR A 243 14.63 -3.76 -1.75
C THR A 243 14.83 -3.63 -0.24
N SER A 244 15.99 -4.02 0.23
CA SER A 244 16.37 -3.86 1.63
C SER A 244 16.75 -2.42 1.92
N VAL A 245 16.13 -1.81 2.94
CA VAL A 245 16.44 -0.47 3.44
C VAL A 245 16.93 -0.57 4.88
N SER A 246 17.86 0.30 5.27
CA SER A 246 18.31 0.36 6.66
C SER A 246 17.22 0.90 7.57
N ALA A 247 17.11 0.39 8.79
CA ALA A 247 16.18 0.94 9.78
C ALA A 247 16.52 2.41 10.12
N HIS A 248 17.77 2.84 9.95
CA HIS A 248 18.19 4.23 10.15
C HIS A 248 17.67 5.18 9.09
N ASP A 249 17.34 4.66 7.90
CA ASP A 249 16.81 5.45 6.78
C ASP A 249 15.28 5.53 6.80
N VAL A 250 14.63 4.97 7.85
CA VAL A 250 13.18 4.91 7.99
C VAL A 250 12.75 5.57 9.29
N HIS A 251 11.90 6.58 9.20
CA HIS A 251 11.40 7.32 10.35
C HIS A 251 9.90 7.17 10.46
N PHE A 252 9.42 6.86 11.67
CA PHE A 252 8.01 6.68 11.96
C PHE A 252 7.46 7.92 12.66
N LEU A 253 6.51 8.60 12.03
CA LEU A 253 5.93 9.84 12.49
C LEU A 253 4.46 9.61 12.84
N PRO A 254 4.02 9.98 14.07
CA PRO A 254 2.63 9.80 14.45
C PRO A 254 1.72 10.64 13.55
N GLY A 255 0.59 10.05 13.18
CA GLY A 255 -0.53 10.73 12.59
C GLY A 255 -1.17 11.69 13.59
N SER A 256 -1.78 12.74 13.14
CA SER A 256 -2.52 13.70 13.97
C SER A 256 -4.00 13.38 14.03
#